data_04bafabb46fdaf315e2184e31f429a6f
#
_entry.id   04bafabb46fdaf315e2184e31f429a6f
#
_cell.length_a   1.000
_cell.length_b   1.000
_cell.length_c   1.000
_cell.angle_alpha   90.00
_cell.angle_beta   90.00
_cell.angle_gamma   90.00
#
_symmetry.space_group_name_H-M   'P 1'
#
loop_
_entity.id
_entity.type
_entity.pdbx_description
1 polymer ?
#
loop_
_entity_poly.entity_id
_entity_poly.type
_entity_poly.pdbx_seq_one_letter_code
_entity_poly.pdbx_strand_id
1 'polypeptide(L)'
;MPNADRHPASPRLDHCPEGLPKAAYFDAGWYGREMATIFARQWVMVGRAADFPSSRMRRVSVGAASVIVLRDAEGALAAYHNSCPHRGSELCLADEEDVGKLIRCPYHAFAYAARDGRLVSTAHAVPTPDFDPAAHGLRPVSLRVWNGFLFLNLSPAPGDIWADVGLAALDNWPMDGLVTAHHWESEIACNWKAFWEIYSECLHCPGIHPELCDMVPIYSKGVMGASEALGWTPDDPVRPNLRPGAESWTLDGAPCGPVFPGLTPAERAAGYSFVTLWPSAYVVAHVDYVRSVRIVPLGPERTRLVAEWHFAPETLAQPGFDAAKVADFAKIVMQQDGAASEMNHRGMASPSFTTARLMPEEYEIHRFHQWVLSEMEPAQ
;
A
#
# COMPACT_ATOMS: atom_id res chain seq x y z
N MET A 1 14.84 -30.27 -17.02
CA MET A 1 16.30 -30.10 -16.95
C MET A 1 16.60 -29.50 -15.60
N PRO A 2 17.52 -29.99 -14.77
CA PRO A 2 17.85 -29.33 -13.54
C PRO A 2 18.48 -27.97 -13.82
N ASN A 3 18.26 -27.02 -12.91
CA ASN A 3 18.65 -25.60 -12.94
C ASN A 3 20.21 -25.41 -12.89
N ALA A 4 20.95 -26.04 -13.82
CA ALA A 4 22.43 -26.08 -13.80
C ALA A 4 23.07 -24.69 -13.99
N ASP A 5 22.32 -23.71 -14.51
CA ASP A 5 22.83 -22.38 -14.84
C ASP A 5 22.45 -21.29 -13.81
N ARG A 6 21.93 -21.70 -12.64
CA ARG A 6 21.52 -20.75 -11.59
C ARG A 6 22.71 -20.44 -10.67
N HIS A 7 23.07 -19.16 -10.56
CA HIS A 7 24.02 -18.71 -9.54
C HIS A 7 23.40 -18.83 -8.14
N PRO A 8 24.15 -19.26 -7.09
CA PRO A 8 23.62 -19.37 -5.71
C PRO A 8 23.02 -18.09 -5.13
N ALA A 9 23.48 -16.92 -5.58
CA ALA A 9 22.93 -15.62 -5.17
C ALA A 9 21.68 -15.20 -5.94
N SER A 10 21.21 -15.99 -6.92
CA SER A 10 19.94 -15.71 -7.60
C SER A 10 18.76 -15.95 -6.65
N PRO A 11 17.75 -15.08 -6.64
CA PRO A 11 16.58 -15.23 -5.74
C PRO A 11 15.61 -16.34 -6.18
N ARG A 12 15.77 -16.91 -7.38
CA ARG A 12 14.87 -17.94 -7.94
C ARG A 12 14.74 -19.14 -7.02
N LEU A 13 13.53 -19.71 -6.94
CA LEU A 13 13.29 -20.95 -6.19
C LEU A 13 14.05 -22.13 -6.80
N ASP A 14 14.40 -23.11 -5.97
CA ASP A 14 15.05 -24.36 -6.37
C ASP A 14 14.06 -25.50 -6.72
N HIS A 15 12.77 -25.27 -6.44
CA HIS A 15 11.66 -26.18 -6.72
C HIS A 15 10.40 -25.40 -7.09
N CYS A 16 9.34 -26.09 -7.47
CA CYS A 16 8.05 -25.52 -7.82
C CYS A 16 7.04 -25.81 -6.69
N PRO A 17 6.92 -24.95 -5.65
CA PRO A 17 6.00 -25.17 -4.54
C PRO A 17 4.55 -24.97 -4.95
N GLU A 18 3.64 -25.45 -4.11
CA GLU A 18 2.23 -25.09 -4.19
C GLU A 18 2.00 -23.68 -3.67
N GLY A 19 1.09 -22.94 -4.31
CA GLY A 19 0.58 -21.67 -3.84
C GLY A 19 -0.44 -21.82 -2.71
N LEU A 20 -1.13 -20.73 -2.38
CA LEU A 20 -2.23 -20.77 -1.43
C LEU A 20 -3.41 -21.62 -1.96
N PRO A 21 -4.17 -22.28 -1.09
CA PRO A 21 -5.33 -23.06 -1.51
C PRO A 21 -6.43 -22.13 -2.03
N LYS A 22 -7.28 -22.64 -2.92
CA LYS A 22 -8.44 -21.91 -3.48
C LYS A 22 -9.27 -21.18 -2.43
N ALA A 23 -9.47 -21.79 -1.26
CA ALA A 23 -10.23 -21.21 -0.16
C ALA A 23 -9.66 -19.84 0.30
N ALA A 24 -8.36 -19.63 0.17
CA ALA A 24 -7.72 -18.35 0.51
C ALA A 24 -8.24 -17.17 -0.31
N TYR A 25 -8.81 -17.43 -1.49
CA TYR A 25 -9.28 -16.38 -2.40
C TYR A 25 -10.79 -16.18 -2.39
N PHE A 26 -11.57 -17.20 -1.97
CA PHE A 26 -13.02 -17.19 -2.11
C PHE A 26 -13.79 -17.38 -0.80
N ASP A 27 -13.16 -17.96 0.23
CA ASP A 27 -13.84 -18.23 1.49
C ASP A 27 -13.98 -16.98 2.35
N ALA A 28 -15.21 -16.62 2.70
CA ALA A 28 -15.51 -15.44 3.50
C ALA A 28 -14.93 -15.54 4.94
N GLY A 29 -14.84 -16.75 5.50
CA GLY A 29 -14.24 -16.98 6.80
C GLY A 29 -12.72 -16.81 6.77
N TRP A 30 -12.07 -17.23 5.67
CA TRP A 30 -10.66 -16.95 5.43
C TRP A 30 -10.40 -15.44 5.36
N TYR A 31 -11.15 -14.74 4.51
CA TYR A 31 -11.09 -13.28 4.40
C TYR A 31 -11.31 -12.58 5.76
N GLY A 32 -12.32 -13.03 6.53
CA GLY A 32 -12.57 -12.47 7.86
C GLY A 32 -11.39 -12.62 8.81
N ARG A 33 -10.68 -13.77 8.77
CA ARG A 33 -9.44 -13.97 9.55
C ARG A 33 -8.33 -13.04 9.08
N GLU A 34 -8.11 -12.87 7.77
CA GLU A 34 -7.10 -11.92 7.24
C GLU A 34 -7.35 -10.50 7.76
N MET A 35 -8.60 -10.05 7.74
CA MET A 35 -8.96 -8.71 8.26
C MET A 35 -8.69 -8.58 9.76
N ALA A 36 -8.93 -9.64 10.53
CA ALA A 36 -8.76 -9.66 11.99
C ALA A 36 -7.30 -9.88 12.44
N THR A 37 -6.46 -10.46 11.60
CA THR A 37 -5.06 -10.76 11.91
C THR A 37 -4.11 -9.85 11.12
N ILE A 38 -4.05 -10.01 9.80
CA ILE A 38 -3.09 -9.28 8.95
C ILE A 38 -3.38 -7.77 9.02
N PHE A 39 -4.56 -7.35 8.58
CA PHE A 39 -4.88 -5.91 8.50
C PHE A 39 -5.05 -5.24 9.87
N ALA A 40 -5.36 -6.00 10.91
CA ALA A 40 -5.45 -5.47 12.26
C ALA A 40 -4.09 -5.33 12.97
N ARG A 41 -3.09 -6.14 12.58
CA ARG A 41 -1.78 -6.19 13.27
C ARG A 41 -0.65 -5.57 12.48
N GLN A 42 -0.81 -5.40 11.17
CA GLN A 42 0.20 -4.78 10.30
C GLN A 42 -0.05 -3.27 10.15
N TRP A 43 1.00 -2.55 9.75
CA TRP A 43 0.89 -1.13 9.45
C TRP A 43 0.22 -0.94 8.08
N VAL A 44 -0.93 -0.29 8.08
CA VAL A 44 -1.75 -0.05 6.88
C VAL A 44 -1.59 1.40 6.46
N MET A 45 -1.12 1.65 5.22
CA MET A 45 -1.05 3.00 4.66
C MET A 45 -2.47 3.53 4.41
N VAL A 46 -2.75 4.75 4.86
CA VAL A 46 -4.06 5.39 4.68
C VAL A 46 -4.02 6.68 3.86
N GLY A 47 -2.86 7.12 3.44
CA GLY A 47 -2.65 8.30 2.58
C GLY A 47 -1.43 9.12 2.99
N ARG A 48 -1.36 10.36 2.53
CA ARG A 48 -0.34 11.31 2.96
C ARG A 48 -0.78 12.03 4.23
N ALA A 49 0.15 12.25 5.16
CA ALA A 49 -0.14 13.02 6.38
C ALA A 49 -0.63 14.45 6.06
N ALA A 50 -0.18 15.03 4.94
CA ALA A 50 -0.61 16.34 4.46
C ALA A 50 -2.08 16.37 4.00
N ASP A 51 -2.66 15.21 3.63
CA ASP A 51 -4.06 15.12 3.17
C ASP A 51 -5.07 15.16 4.32
N PHE A 52 -4.58 15.23 5.57
CA PHE A 52 -5.40 15.38 6.78
C PHE A 52 -5.29 16.84 7.28
N PRO A 53 -6.20 17.73 6.82
CA PRO A 53 -6.12 19.17 7.15
C PRO A 53 -6.45 19.42 8.61
N SER A 54 -5.96 20.53 9.15
CA SER A 54 -6.24 20.94 10.54
C SER A 54 -7.74 21.17 10.74
N SER A 55 -8.21 20.86 11.95
CA SER A 55 -9.61 21.00 12.35
C SER A 55 -10.60 20.13 11.53
N ARG A 56 -10.09 19.05 10.94
CA ARG A 56 -10.91 18.04 10.24
C ARG A 56 -10.64 16.65 10.83
N MET A 57 -11.67 15.83 10.88
CA MET A 57 -11.56 14.39 11.09
C MET A 57 -12.02 13.66 9.83
N ARG A 58 -11.26 12.66 9.44
CA ARG A 58 -11.54 11.85 8.26
C ARG A 58 -11.73 10.39 8.65
N ARG A 59 -12.77 9.76 8.12
CA ARG A 59 -13.03 8.34 8.28
C ARG A 59 -12.16 7.54 7.31
N VAL A 60 -11.43 6.55 7.81
CA VAL A 60 -10.64 5.61 7.02
C VAL A 60 -10.93 4.18 7.46
N SER A 61 -10.74 3.22 6.57
CA SER A 61 -10.89 1.79 6.86
C SER A 61 -9.53 1.14 7.05
N VAL A 62 -9.39 0.32 8.10
CA VAL A 62 -8.22 -0.54 8.36
C VAL A 62 -8.74 -1.94 8.59
N GLY A 63 -8.57 -2.83 7.62
CA GLY A 63 -9.24 -4.13 7.63
C GLY A 63 -10.75 -3.97 7.73
N ALA A 64 -11.37 -4.61 8.71
CA ALA A 64 -12.80 -4.50 8.99
C ALA A 64 -13.16 -3.29 9.89
N ALA A 65 -12.19 -2.55 10.41
CA ALA A 65 -12.44 -1.46 11.35
C ALA A 65 -12.63 -0.12 10.65
N SER A 66 -13.59 0.66 11.13
CA SER A 66 -13.71 2.10 10.86
C SER A 66 -12.87 2.87 11.87
N VAL A 67 -11.99 3.74 11.39
CA VAL A 67 -11.08 4.56 12.17
C VAL A 67 -11.29 6.02 11.78
N ILE A 68 -11.25 6.93 12.75
CA ILE A 68 -11.16 8.37 12.50
C ILE A 68 -9.72 8.82 12.70
N VAL A 69 -9.20 9.55 11.72
CA VAL A 69 -7.93 10.26 11.78
C VAL A 69 -8.24 11.74 11.79
N LEU A 70 -7.63 12.47 12.70
CA LEU A 70 -7.79 13.91 12.77
C LEU A 70 -6.45 14.60 12.96
N ARG A 71 -6.42 15.88 12.59
CA ARG A 71 -5.35 16.80 12.93
C ARG A 71 -5.95 17.92 13.79
N ASP A 72 -5.42 18.11 14.98
CA ASP A 72 -5.88 19.18 15.87
C ASP A 72 -5.44 20.56 15.36
N ALA A 73 -5.89 21.61 16.06
CA ALA A 73 -5.56 22.99 15.70
C ALA A 73 -4.06 23.32 15.88
N GLU A 74 -3.37 22.57 16.71
CA GLU A 74 -1.94 22.66 16.97
C GLU A 74 -1.09 21.84 15.96
N GLY A 75 -1.74 21.10 15.04
CA GLY A 75 -1.10 20.32 13.99
C GLY A 75 -0.77 18.88 14.37
N ALA A 76 -1.12 18.43 15.57
CA ALA A 76 -0.89 17.05 15.99
C ALA A 76 -1.90 16.09 15.37
N LEU A 77 -1.41 14.96 14.87
CA LEU A 77 -2.26 13.86 14.35
C LEU A 77 -2.68 12.94 15.50
N ALA A 78 -3.94 12.52 15.47
CA ALA A 78 -4.46 11.48 16.35
C ALA A 78 -5.39 10.55 15.56
N ALA A 79 -5.48 9.29 16.01
CA ALA A 79 -6.38 8.31 15.41
C ALA A 79 -7.12 7.54 16.51
N TYR A 80 -8.40 7.27 16.28
CA TYR A 80 -9.26 6.53 17.20
C TYR A 80 -10.16 5.59 16.42
N HIS A 81 -10.59 4.51 17.06
CA HIS A 81 -11.71 3.72 16.53
C HIS A 81 -12.94 4.62 16.36
N ASN A 82 -13.61 4.56 15.22
CA ASN A 82 -14.82 5.31 14.93
C ASN A 82 -16.03 4.71 15.68
N SER A 83 -15.92 4.61 17.00
CA SER A 83 -16.92 3.98 17.85
C SER A 83 -16.96 4.65 19.21
N CYS A 84 -18.13 5.17 19.59
CA CYS A 84 -18.35 5.80 20.88
C CYS A 84 -18.33 4.74 22.00
N PRO A 85 -17.47 4.86 23.04
CA PRO A 85 -17.40 3.90 24.14
C PRO A 85 -18.69 3.75 24.95
N HIS A 86 -19.63 4.70 24.84
CA HIS A 86 -20.89 4.59 25.54
C HIS A 86 -21.76 3.43 25.03
N ARG A 87 -22.12 3.40 23.74
CA ARG A 87 -23.00 2.38 23.14
C ARG A 87 -22.66 2.05 21.69
N GLY A 88 -21.42 2.28 21.25
CA GLY A 88 -20.91 1.86 19.97
C GLY A 88 -21.31 2.70 18.75
N SER A 89 -22.00 3.85 18.93
CA SER A 89 -22.35 4.71 17.80
C SER A 89 -21.10 5.21 17.06
N GLU A 90 -21.18 5.27 15.73
CA GLU A 90 -20.14 5.98 14.94
C GLU A 90 -20.08 7.45 15.36
N LEU A 91 -18.84 8.00 15.32
CA LEU A 91 -18.52 9.38 15.70
C LEU A 91 -18.42 10.30 14.49
N CYS A 92 -17.85 9.80 13.39
CA CYS A 92 -17.76 10.44 12.09
C CYS A 92 -18.65 9.66 11.10
N LEU A 93 -19.72 10.27 10.63
CA LEU A 93 -20.73 9.62 9.79
C LEU A 93 -20.41 9.81 8.30
N ALA A 94 -19.83 10.96 7.93
CA ALA A 94 -19.35 11.25 6.59
C ALA A 94 -17.91 10.77 6.38
N ASP A 95 -17.39 10.89 5.17
CA ASP A 95 -15.99 10.59 4.90
C ASP A 95 -15.06 11.61 5.58
N GLU A 96 -15.52 12.85 5.71
CA GLU A 96 -14.81 13.90 6.41
C GLU A 96 -15.78 14.88 7.07
N GLU A 97 -15.48 15.30 8.30
CA GLU A 97 -16.27 16.24 9.07
C GLU A 97 -15.38 17.27 9.79
N ASP A 98 -15.95 18.43 10.12
CA ASP A 98 -15.27 19.42 10.95
C ASP A 98 -15.09 18.89 12.38
N VAL A 99 -13.92 19.13 12.94
CA VAL A 99 -13.62 18.84 14.33
C VAL A 99 -12.94 20.04 15.00
N GLY A 100 -13.45 20.41 16.18
CA GLY A 100 -12.79 21.40 17.02
C GLY A 100 -11.92 20.72 18.08
N LYS A 101 -11.94 21.29 19.30
CA LYS A 101 -11.24 20.70 20.46
C LYS A 101 -11.92 19.41 20.98
N LEU A 102 -13.16 19.16 20.58
CA LEU A 102 -13.97 18.03 21.04
C LEU A 102 -14.55 17.26 19.86
N ILE A 103 -14.49 15.94 19.95
CA ILE A 103 -15.28 15.00 19.14
C ILE A 103 -16.59 14.78 19.90
N ARG A 104 -17.72 15.08 19.27
CA ARG A 104 -19.04 14.93 19.89
C ARG A 104 -19.80 13.78 19.23
N CYS A 105 -20.19 12.81 20.04
CA CYS A 105 -21.00 11.68 19.57
C CYS A 105 -22.39 12.18 19.09
N PRO A 106 -22.81 11.84 17.88
CA PRO A 106 -24.09 12.30 17.33
C PRO A 106 -25.30 11.67 18.03
N TYR A 107 -25.11 10.56 18.76
CA TYR A 107 -26.22 9.83 19.39
C TYR A 107 -26.67 10.46 20.72
N HIS A 108 -25.76 10.59 21.70
CA HIS A 108 -26.13 11.10 23.03
C HIS A 108 -25.27 12.32 23.44
N ALA A 109 -24.58 12.94 22.50
CA ALA A 109 -23.76 14.12 22.71
C ALA A 109 -22.58 13.94 23.71
N PHE A 110 -22.18 12.71 24.03
CA PHE A 110 -20.94 12.49 24.76
C PHE A 110 -19.79 13.17 24.03
N ALA A 111 -18.93 13.85 24.76
CA ALA A 111 -17.87 14.65 24.18
C ALA A 111 -16.51 14.16 24.65
N TYR A 112 -15.60 14.03 23.72
CA TYR A 112 -14.24 13.52 23.91
C TYR A 112 -13.24 14.59 23.45
N ALA A 113 -12.13 14.74 24.16
CA ALA A 113 -11.06 15.63 23.70
C ALA A 113 -10.45 15.09 22.40
N ALA A 114 -10.34 15.94 21.38
CA ALA A 114 -9.82 15.53 20.07
C ALA A 114 -8.36 15.04 20.14
N ARG A 115 -7.54 15.65 21.01
CA ARG A 115 -6.11 15.41 21.12
C ARG A 115 -5.73 14.06 21.75
N ASP A 116 -6.42 13.66 22.82
CA ASP A 116 -6.06 12.50 23.65
C ASP A 116 -7.21 11.50 23.85
N GLY A 117 -8.39 11.77 23.27
CA GLY A 117 -9.56 10.89 23.33
C GLY A 117 -10.25 10.81 24.68
N ARG A 118 -9.78 11.52 25.75
CA ARG A 118 -10.39 11.42 27.06
C ARG A 118 -11.83 11.91 27.07
N LEU A 119 -12.69 11.25 27.85
CA LEU A 119 -14.07 11.69 28.05
C LEU A 119 -14.09 13.05 28.79
N VAL A 120 -14.76 14.03 28.20
CA VAL A 120 -14.89 15.38 28.73
C VAL A 120 -16.28 15.62 29.33
N SER A 121 -17.32 15.07 28.71
CA SER A 121 -18.70 15.27 29.12
C SER A 121 -19.60 14.10 28.74
N THR A 122 -20.48 13.73 29.64
CA THR A 122 -21.57 12.77 29.43
C THR A 122 -22.87 13.45 29.00
N ALA A 123 -22.79 14.73 28.61
CA ALA A 123 -23.94 15.58 28.22
C ALA A 123 -25.03 15.62 29.31
N HIS A 124 -26.20 15.04 29.02
CA HIS A 124 -27.35 15.04 29.93
C HIS A 124 -27.37 13.84 30.89
N ALA A 125 -26.46 12.86 30.71
CA ALA A 125 -26.38 11.72 31.61
C ALA A 125 -25.66 12.12 32.91
N VAL A 126 -26.19 11.65 34.06
CA VAL A 126 -25.60 11.83 35.36
C VAL A 126 -25.03 10.47 35.81
N PRO A 127 -23.72 10.26 35.74
CA PRO A 127 -23.11 8.99 36.15
C PRO A 127 -23.24 8.76 37.66
N THR A 128 -23.35 7.50 38.03
CA THR A 128 -23.27 7.03 39.41
C THR A 128 -21.81 6.98 39.89
N PRO A 129 -21.53 6.93 41.23
CA PRO A 129 -20.15 6.98 41.74
C PRO A 129 -19.21 5.87 41.30
N ASP A 130 -19.74 4.77 40.76
CA ASP A 130 -18.97 3.65 40.22
C ASP A 130 -18.50 3.86 38.75
N PHE A 131 -18.95 4.94 38.10
CA PHE A 131 -18.51 5.29 36.75
C PHE A 131 -17.15 5.97 36.76
N ASP A 132 -16.14 5.35 36.14
CA ASP A 132 -14.83 5.96 35.95
C ASP A 132 -14.72 6.65 34.57
N PRO A 133 -14.72 7.98 34.47
CA PRO A 133 -14.57 8.69 33.20
C PRO A 133 -13.25 8.38 32.49
N ALA A 134 -12.16 8.05 33.23
CA ALA A 134 -10.86 7.76 32.64
C ALA A 134 -10.86 6.46 31.85
N ALA A 135 -11.67 5.49 32.26
CA ALA A 135 -11.83 4.21 31.54
C ALA A 135 -12.74 4.31 30.31
N HIS A 136 -13.42 5.46 30.09
CA HIS A 136 -14.43 5.62 29.04
C HIS A 136 -14.02 6.63 27.96
N GLY A 137 -12.72 6.83 27.76
CA GLY A 137 -12.16 7.58 26.63
C GLY A 137 -12.28 6.83 25.30
N LEU A 138 -12.05 7.54 24.19
CA LEU A 138 -11.94 6.93 22.86
C LEU A 138 -10.77 5.94 22.85
N ARG A 139 -10.94 4.83 22.13
CA ARG A 139 -9.88 3.84 21.97
C ARG A 139 -8.89 4.34 20.92
N PRO A 140 -7.62 4.59 21.29
CA PRO A 140 -6.62 5.08 20.34
C PRO A 140 -6.24 3.98 19.34
N VAL A 141 -5.86 4.43 18.14
CA VAL A 141 -5.25 3.61 17.10
C VAL A 141 -3.82 4.10 16.92
N SER A 142 -2.87 3.16 16.85
CA SER A 142 -1.46 3.47 16.65
C SER A 142 -1.25 4.12 15.29
N LEU A 143 -0.50 5.24 15.28
CA LEU A 143 -0.27 6.07 14.11
C LEU A 143 1.22 6.31 13.95
N ARG A 144 1.74 6.18 12.71
CA ARG A 144 3.10 6.56 12.33
C ARG A 144 3.10 7.32 11.01
N VAL A 145 4.05 8.23 10.89
CA VAL A 145 4.37 8.90 9.63
C VAL A 145 5.76 8.45 9.19
N TRP A 146 5.86 7.98 7.96
CA TRP A 146 7.13 7.69 7.29
C TRP A 146 7.17 8.44 5.96
N ASN A 147 8.17 9.30 5.79
CA ASN A 147 8.36 10.08 4.56
C ASN A 147 7.07 10.74 4.06
N GLY A 148 6.30 11.34 4.99
CA GLY A 148 5.01 11.98 4.71
C GLY A 148 3.84 11.03 4.49
N PHE A 149 4.03 9.71 4.41
CA PHE A 149 2.95 8.73 4.37
C PHE A 149 2.47 8.36 5.77
N LEU A 150 1.15 8.29 5.92
CA LEU A 150 0.48 7.99 7.18
C LEU A 150 0.07 6.53 7.25
N PHE A 151 0.46 5.88 8.34
CA PHE A 151 0.16 4.47 8.61
C PHE A 151 -0.59 4.32 9.92
N LEU A 152 -1.52 3.39 9.95
CA LEU A 152 -2.29 2.99 11.13
C LEU A 152 -2.07 1.52 11.44
N ASN A 153 -2.16 1.18 12.74
CA ASN A 153 -2.12 -0.19 13.22
C ASN A 153 -3.08 -0.35 14.40
N LEU A 154 -3.95 -1.37 14.34
CA LEU A 154 -4.98 -1.58 15.36
C LEU A 154 -4.46 -2.37 16.58
N SER A 155 -3.24 -2.91 16.51
CA SER A 155 -2.63 -3.59 17.66
C SER A 155 -2.38 -2.58 18.79
N PRO A 156 -2.68 -2.94 20.05
CA PRO A 156 -2.38 -2.07 21.19
C PRO A 156 -0.88 -1.86 21.43
N ALA A 157 -0.03 -2.76 20.93
CA ALA A 157 1.42 -2.68 20.98
C ALA A 157 2.02 -3.15 19.66
N PRO A 158 1.94 -2.34 18.59
CA PRO A 158 2.46 -2.74 17.29
C PRO A 158 3.98 -2.83 17.30
N GLY A 159 4.50 -3.86 16.63
CA GLY A 159 5.92 -3.99 16.36
C GLY A 159 6.43 -2.89 15.43
N ASP A 160 7.75 -2.81 15.33
CA ASP A 160 8.42 -1.97 14.35
C ASP A 160 8.72 -2.82 13.11
N ILE A 161 7.91 -2.66 12.07
CA ILE A 161 8.05 -3.40 10.81
C ILE A 161 9.02 -2.75 9.82
N TRP A 162 9.51 -1.55 10.13
CA TRP A 162 10.30 -0.76 9.20
C TRP A 162 11.68 -1.36 8.93
N ALA A 163 12.21 -2.17 9.84
CA ALA A 163 13.56 -2.73 9.73
C ALA A 163 13.73 -3.71 8.55
N ASP A 164 12.67 -4.41 8.16
CA ASP A 164 12.76 -5.54 7.23
C ASP A 164 12.20 -5.26 5.82
N VAL A 165 11.62 -4.09 5.56
CA VAL A 165 10.91 -3.80 4.29
C VAL A 165 11.72 -3.02 3.25
N GLY A 166 13.02 -2.82 3.46
CA GLY A 166 13.89 -2.16 2.48
C GLY A 166 13.63 -0.66 2.30
N LEU A 167 13.05 0.00 3.29
CA LEU A 167 12.69 1.43 3.24
C LEU A 167 13.89 2.34 2.93
N ALA A 168 15.09 1.96 3.36
CA ALA A 168 16.32 2.68 3.05
C ALA A 168 16.59 2.83 1.53
N ALA A 169 15.99 1.99 0.70
CA ALA A 169 16.07 2.13 -0.75
C ALA A 169 15.49 3.44 -1.29
N LEU A 170 14.74 4.19 -0.47
CA LEU A 170 14.11 5.46 -0.83
C LEU A 170 14.64 6.66 -0.04
N ASP A 171 15.71 6.52 0.73
CA ASP A 171 16.23 7.59 1.61
C ASP A 171 16.70 8.84 0.85
N ASN A 172 17.11 8.67 -0.42
CA ASN A 172 17.59 9.78 -1.24
C ASN A 172 16.48 10.55 -1.97
N TRP A 173 15.21 10.11 -1.85
CA TRP A 173 14.05 10.81 -2.43
C TRP A 173 13.46 11.82 -1.43
N PRO A 174 13.10 13.04 -1.86
CA PRO A 174 12.63 14.10 -0.97
C PRO A 174 11.13 13.95 -0.62
N MET A 175 10.75 12.77 -0.12
CA MET A 175 9.36 12.33 0.05
C MET A 175 8.47 13.31 0.82
N ASP A 176 8.98 13.88 1.93
CA ASP A 176 8.19 14.76 2.80
C ASP A 176 7.79 16.07 2.12
N GLY A 177 8.62 16.57 1.19
CA GLY A 177 8.39 17.82 0.47
C GLY A 177 7.47 17.68 -0.73
N LEU A 178 7.08 16.48 -1.12
CA LEU A 178 6.26 16.25 -2.30
C LEU A 178 4.79 16.55 -2.04
N VAL A 179 4.12 17.06 -3.08
CA VAL A 179 2.70 17.42 -3.08
C VAL A 179 1.94 16.44 -3.98
N THR A 180 0.84 15.89 -3.47
CA THR A 180 -0.09 15.06 -4.27
C THR A 180 -0.83 15.94 -5.27
N ALA A 181 -0.67 15.66 -6.58
CA ALA A 181 -1.30 16.46 -7.64
C ALA A 181 -2.16 15.61 -8.59
N HIS A 182 -2.14 14.30 -8.48
CA HIS A 182 -3.06 13.43 -9.22
C HIS A 182 -3.48 12.25 -8.36
N HIS A 183 -4.74 11.88 -8.49
CA HIS A 183 -5.38 10.77 -7.78
C HIS A 183 -6.17 9.93 -8.78
N TRP A 184 -6.10 8.62 -8.64
CA TRP A 184 -6.83 7.66 -9.44
C TRP A 184 -7.27 6.47 -8.60
N GLU A 185 -8.49 6.03 -8.79
CA GLU A 185 -9.03 4.82 -8.15
C GLU A 185 -9.59 3.86 -9.18
N SER A 186 -9.48 2.57 -8.89
CA SER A 186 -10.12 1.50 -9.66
C SER A 186 -10.52 0.36 -8.74
N GLU A 187 -11.72 -0.17 -8.93
CA GLU A 187 -12.12 -1.43 -8.30
C GLU A 187 -11.86 -2.58 -9.27
N ILE A 188 -11.30 -3.66 -8.73
CA ILE A 188 -10.92 -4.87 -9.46
C ILE A 188 -11.70 -6.03 -8.85
N ALA A 189 -12.34 -6.85 -9.69
CA ALA A 189 -13.10 -8.02 -9.28
C ALA A 189 -12.17 -9.21 -8.99
N CYS A 190 -11.28 -9.05 -8.01
CA CYS A 190 -10.39 -10.09 -7.53
C CYS A 190 -10.11 -9.96 -6.03
N ASN A 191 -9.58 -11.03 -5.44
CA ASN A 191 -9.05 -11.02 -4.09
C ASN A 191 -7.78 -10.14 -4.03
N TRP A 192 -7.56 -9.45 -2.91
CA TRP A 192 -6.41 -8.57 -2.71
C TRP A 192 -5.06 -9.28 -2.89
N LYS A 193 -4.99 -10.59 -2.59
CA LYS A 193 -3.77 -11.39 -2.80
C LYS A 193 -3.48 -11.63 -4.28
N ALA A 194 -4.51 -11.83 -5.10
CA ALA A 194 -4.33 -12.02 -6.54
C ALA A 194 -3.70 -10.79 -7.21
N PHE A 195 -3.99 -9.59 -6.71
CA PHE A 195 -3.29 -8.39 -7.18
C PHE A 195 -1.83 -8.33 -6.70
N TRP A 196 -1.55 -8.73 -5.45
CA TRP A 196 -0.16 -8.81 -4.97
C TRP A 196 0.66 -9.84 -5.75
N GLU A 197 0.04 -10.95 -6.13
CA GLU A 197 0.70 -12.00 -6.91
C GLU A 197 1.15 -11.48 -8.28
N ILE A 198 0.26 -10.85 -9.04
CA ILE A 198 0.63 -10.29 -10.35
C ILE A 198 1.66 -9.15 -10.22
N TYR A 199 1.60 -8.34 -9.16
CA TYR A 199 2.57 -7.29 -8.91
C TYR A 199 3.98 -7.84 -8.56
N SER A 200 4.07 -9.06 -8.06
CA SER A 200 5.30 -9.64 -7.49
C SER A 200 6.10 -10.49 -8.48
N GLU A 201 5.70 -10.56 -9.75
CA GLU A 201 6.42 -11.29 -10.81
C GLU A 201 6.26 -10.60 -12.16
N CYS A 202 7.02 -11.02 -13.16
CA CYS A 202 6.95 -10.46 -14.51
C CYS A 202 6.81 -11.53 -15.62
N LEU A 203 6.45 -12.76 -15.27
CA LEU A 203 6.18 -13.81 -16.28
C LEU A 203 5.03 -13.43 -17.21
N HIS A 204 4.04 -12.66 -16.70
CA HIS A 204 2.93 -12.13 -17.48
C HIS A 204 3.31 -10.90 -18.32
N CYS A 205 4.37 -10.17 -17.95
CA CYS A 205 4.71 -8.88 -18.58
C CYS A 205 4.84 -8.94 -20.10
N PRO A 206 5.54 -9.95 -20.70
CA PRO A 206 5.68 -10.01 -22.15
C PRO A 206 4.36 -10.14 -22.91
N GLY A 207 3.35 -10.73 -22.29
CA GLY A 207 2.03 -10.95 -22.87
C GLY A 207 0.98 -9.89 -22.59
N ILE A 208 1.18 -9.10 -21.53
CA ILE A 208 0.17 -8.17 -21.00
C ILE A 208 0.58 -6.70 -21.17
N HIS A 209 1.88 -6.37 -21.07
CA HIS A 209 2.38 -5.01 -20.95
C HIS A 209 3.36 -4.62 -22.08
N PRO A 210 2.91 -4.45 -23.33
CA PRO A 210 3.83 -4.04 -24.41
C PRO A 210 4.50 -2.69 -24.12
N GLU A 211 3.78 -1.71 -23.53
CA GLU A 211 4.31 -0.40 -23.21
C GLU A 211 5.35 -0.47 -22.08
N LEU A 212 5.11 -1.28 -21.05
CA LEU A 212 6.03 -1.48 -19.93
C LEU A 212 7.29 -2.23 -20.38
N CYS A 213 7.13 -3.24 -21.22
CA CYS A 213 8.27 -3.98 -21.79
C CYS A 213 9.13 -3.13 -22.73
N ASP A 214 8.54 -2.17 -23.43
CA ASP A 214 9.30 -1.16 -24.19
C ASP A 214 10.05 -0.22 -23.24
N MET A 215 9.41 0.28 -22.18
CA MET A 215 10.02 1.19 -21.22
C MET A 215 11.11 0.51 -20.39
N VAL A 216 10.88 -0.72 -19.93
CA VAL A 216 11.77 -1.53 -19.09
C VAL A 216 12.09 -2.84 -19.80
N PRO A 217 13.07 -2.88 -20.70
CA PRO A 217 13.28 -4.02 -21.61
C PRO A 217 13.53 -5.36 -20.95
N ILE A 218 14.02 -5.41 -19.70
CA ILE A 218 14.22 -6.67 -18.98
C ILE A 218 12.90 -7.39 -18.71
N TYR A 219 11.79 -6.66 -18.55
CA TYR A 219 10.48 -7.25 -18.31
C TYR A 219 9.96 -8.06 -19.51
N SER A 220 10.41 -7.74 -20.73
CA SER A 220 10.12 -8.56 -21.91
C SER A 220 10.70 -9.98 -21.83
N LYS A 221 11.60 -10.25 -20.88
CA LYS A 221 12.18 -11.56 -20.61
C LYS A 221 11.46 -12.33 -19.50
N GLY A 222 10.39 -11.79 -18.94
CA GLY A 222 9.63 -12.41 -17.87
C GLY A 222 10.35 -12.36 -16.50
N VAL A 223 11.24 -11.39 -16.29
CA VAL A 223 11.97 -11.21 -15.01
C VAL A 223 11.93 -9.74 -14.57
N MET A 224 11.90 -9.49 -13.25
CA MET A 224 11.86 -8.16 -12.67
C MET A 224 13.25 -7.54 -12.51
N GLY A 225 14.28 -8.35 -12.40
CA GLY A 225 15.65 -7.89 -12.18
C GLY A 225 16.70 -8.77 -12.85
N ALA A 226 17.89 -8.22 -13.08
CA ALA A 226 18.99 -8.94 -13.74
C ALA A 226 19.38 -10.21 -12.96
N SER A 227 19.32 -10.19 -11.63
CA SER A 227 19.67 -11.35 -10.78
C SER A 227 18.76 -12.57 -10.95
N GLU A 228 17.60 -12.39 -11.56
CA GLU A 228 16.65 -13.46 -11.86
C GLU A 228 16.97 -14.15 -13.21
N ALA A 229 17.74 -13.48 -14.08
CA ALA A 229 18.05 -14.05 -15.39
C ALA A 229 18.94 -15.28 -15.27
N LEU A 230 18.71 -16.26 -16.15
CA LEU A 230 19.58 -17.43 -16.27
C LEU A 230 20.99 -17.01 -16.69
N GLY A 231 22.01 -17.60 -16.07
CA GLY A 231 23.40 -17.29 -16.33
C GLY A 231 23.92 -15.97 -15.72
N TRP A 232 23.06 -15.25 -14.98
CA TRP A 232 23.52 -14.05 -14.25
C TRP A 232 24.52 -14.39 -13.14
N THR A 233 25.50 -13.48 -12.95
CA THR A 233 26.46 -13.51 -11.85
C THR A 233 26.58 -12.14 -11.21
N PRO A 234 27.03 -12.04 -9.92
CA PRO A 234 27.25 -10.75 -9.26
C PRO A 234 28.27 -9.83 -9.94
N ASP A 235 29.12 -10.39 -10.80
CA ASP A 235 30.15 -9.66 -11.57
C ASP A 235 29.58 -9.05 -12.88
N ASP A 236 28.33 -9.35 -13.22
CA ASP A 236 27.69 -8.79 -14.39
C ASP A 236 27.52 -7.27 -14.24
N PRO A 237 27.78 -6.50 -15.31
CA PRO A 237 27.68 -5.04 -15.23
C PRO A 237 26.24 -4.62 -14.95
N VAL A 238 26.09 -3.68 -13.99
CA VAL A 238 24.81 -3.00 -13.74
C VAL A 238 24.42 -2.23 -15.00
N ARG A 239 23.22 -2.50 -15.51
CA ARG A 239 22.67 -1.84 -16.70
C ARG A 239 21.53 -0.93 -16.29
N PRO A 240 21.27 0.17 -17.02
CA PRO A 240 20.05 0.94 -16.86
C PRO A 240 18.82 0.06 -17.01
N ASN A 241 17.82 0.28 -16.15
CA ASN A 241 16.57 -0.47 -16.24
C ASN A 241 15.69 0.02 -17.41
N LEU A 242 15.76 1.32 -17.71
CA LEU A 242 14.96 1.95 -18.75
C LEU A 242 15.58 1.77 -20.14
N ARG A 243 14.77 1.83 -21.18
CA ARG A 243 15.22 1.81 -22.59
C ARG A 243 16.17 2.98 -22.86
N PRO A 244 17.06 2.86 -23.85
CA PRO A 244 17.95 3.96 -24.24
C PRO A 244 17.18 5.24 -24.57
N GLY A 245 17.58 6.37 -23.96
CA GLY A 245 16.95 7.67 -24.13
C GLY A 245 15.75 7.95 -23.23
N ALA A 246 15.27 6.98 -22.44
CA ALA A 246 14.28 7.22 -21.40
C ALA A 246 14.97 7.53 -20.06
N GLU A 247 14.40 8.48 -19.32
CA GLU A 247 14.86 8.89 -17.99
C GLU A 247 13.80 8.70 -16.91
N SER A 248 12.51 8.67 -17.29
CA SER A 248 11.40 8.53 -16.35
C SER A 248 10.25 7.69 -16.92
N TRP A 249 9.30 7.27 -16.09
CA TRP A 249 8.14 6.48 -16.49
C TRP A 249 6.99 7.39 -16.97
N THR A 250 7.19 7.99 -18.12
CA THR A 250 6.20 8.72 -18.88
C THR A 250 6.00 8.05 -20.24
N LEU A 251 4.96 8.38 -20.97
CA LEU A 251 4.67 7.74 -22.27
C LEU A 251 5.81 7.85 -23.27
N ASP A 252 6.53 8.96 -23.26
CA ASP A 252 7.68 9.20 -24.15
C ASP A 252 9.04 8.92 -23.50
N GLY A 253 9.08 8.65 -22.20
CA GLY A 253 10.28 8.41 -21.41
C GLY A 253 11.01 9.69 -20.97
N ALA A 254 10.48 10.86 -21.27
CA ALA A 254 11.06 12.13 -20.84
C ALA A 254 10.74 12.41 -19.36
N PRO A 255 11.64 13.07 -18.60
CA PRO A 255 11.33 13.52 -17.27
C PRO A 255 10.23 14.60 -17.29
N CYS A 256 9.35 14.57 -16.29
CA CYS A 256 8.26 15.54 -16.15
C CYS A 256 8.68 16.80 -15.39
N GLY A 257 9.86 16.80 -14.79
CA GLY A 257 10.41 17.89 -13.99
C GLY A 257 11.90 17.71 -13.72
N PRO A 258 12.50 18.58 -12.90
CA PRO A 258 13.87 18.43 -12.47
C PRO A 258 14.10 17.10 -11.75
N VAL A 259 15.19 16.43 -12.08
CA VAL A 259 15.63 15.21 -11.36
C VAL A 259 15.93 15.56 -9.91
N PHE A 260 15.49 14.75 -8.99
CA PHE A 260 15.71 14.98 -7.56
C PHE A 260 17.20 15.07 -7.22
N PRO A 261 17.63 16.12 -6.53
CA PRO A 261 19.06 16.43 -6.35
C PRO A 261 19.79 15.44 -5.46
N GLY A 262 19.06 14.75 -4.53
CA GLY A 262 19.61 13.78 -3.59
C GLY A 262 20.02 12.44 -4.20
N LEU A 263 19.58 12.13 -5.42
CA LEU A 263 19.83 10.83 -6.04
C LEU A 263 21.30 10.63 -6.42
N THR A 264 21.79 9.44 -6.11
CA THR A 264 23.12 8.99 -6.56
C THR A 264 23.16 8.75 -8.08
N PRO A 265 24.34 8.72 -8.71
CA PRO A 265 24.46 8.36 -10.12
C PRO A 265 23.86 6.97 -10.45
N ALA A 266 23.95 6.01 -9.53
CA ALA A 266 23.38 4.68 -9.72
C ALA A 266 21.83 4.71 -9.72
N GLU A 267 21.22 5.44 -8.79
CA GLU A 267 19.75 5.60 -8.73
C GLU A 267 19.21 6.34 -9.96
N ARG A 268 19.90 7.38 -10.42
CA ARG A 268 19.56 8.08 -11.68
C ARG A 268 19.64 7.15 -12.88
N ALA A 269 20.69 6.34 -12.97
CA ALA A 269 20.88 5.38 -14.06
C ALA A 269 19.84 4.25 -14.01
N ALA A 270 19.40 3.83 -12.83
CA ALA A 270 18.33 2.85 -12.66
C ALA A 270 16.97 3.40 -13.12
N GLY A 271 16.74 4.72 -12.97
CA GLY A 271 15.53 5.39 -13.40
C GLY A 271 14.38 5.33 -12.40
N TYR A 272 14.37 4.36 -11.50
CA TYR A 272 13.37 4.20 -10.43
C TYR A 272 13.88 3.28 -9.31
N SER A 273 13.22 3.38 -8.15
CA SER A 273 13.30 2.41 -7.07
C SER A 273 11.89 2.16 -6.52
N PHE A 274 11.67 1.04 -5.85
CA PHE A 274 10.37 0.76 -5.24
C PHE A 274 10.50 0.04 -3.91
N VAL A 275 9.48 0.19 -3.08
CA VAL A 275 9.31 -0.59 -1.85
C VAL A 275 7.90 -1.17 -1.80
N THR A 276 7.80 -2.40 -1.31
CA THR A 276 6.56 -3.13 -1.10
C THR A 276 6.24 -3.15 0.39
N LEU A 277 5.04 -2.73 0.75
CA LEU A 277 4.58 -2.52 2.12
C LEU A 277 3.34 -3.39 2.38
N TRP A 278 3.55 -4.71 2.49
CA TRP A 278 2.44 -5.62 2.82
C TRP A 278 1.75 -5.24 4.13
N PRO A 279 0.41 -5.36 4.16
CA PRO A 279 -0.51 -5.85 3.12
C PRO A 279 -1.01 -4.77 2.17
N SER A 280 -0.73 -3.49 2.42
CA SER A 280 -1.62 -2.41 2.00
C SER A 280 -1.09 -1.48 0.92
N ALA A 281 0.22 -1.47 0.61
CA ALA A 281 0.74 -0.45 -0.28
C ALA A 281 2.07 -0.81 -0.94
N TYR A 282 2.37 -0.13 -2.04
CA TYR A 282 3.71 -0.01 -2.58
C TYR A 282 3.99 1.42 -3.02
N VAL A 283 5.26 1.78 -3.05
CA VAL A 283 5.73 3.10 -3.50
C VAL A 283 6.75 2.88 -4.59
N VAL A 284 6.56 3.53 -5.74
CA VAL A 284 7.53 3.59 -6.83
C VAL A 284 8.04 5.02 -6.92
N ALA A 285 9.32 5.18 -6.67
CA ALA A 285 10.01 6.46 -6.70
C ALA A 285 10.81 6.57 -8.01
N HIS A 286 10.34 7.45 -8.90
CA HIS A 286 11.02 7.79 -10.16
C HIS A 286 12.03 8.90 -9.90
N VAL A 287 12.82 9.24 -10.89
CA VAL A 287 13.89 10.25 -10.72
C VAL A 287 13.36 11.67 -10.49
N ASP A 288 12.09 11.95 -10.79
CA ASP A 288 11.48 13.28 -10.88
C ASP A 288 10.07 13.36 -10.26
N TYR A 289 9.48 12.22 -9.89
CA TYR A 289 8.21 12.13 -9.16
C TYR A 289 8.13 10.82 -8.37
N VAL A 290 7.12 10.71 -7.50
CA VAL A 290 6.85 9.50 -6.74
C VAL A 290 5.39 9.09 -6.92
N ARG A 291 5.15 7.79 -7.05
CA ARG A 291 3.81 7.21 -7.06
C ARG A 291 3.65 6.27 -5.87
N SER A 292 2.58 6.46 -5.11
CA SER A 292 2.12 5.50 -4.12
C SER A 292 0.85 4.82 -4.58
N VAL A 293 0.70 3.54 -4.25
CA VAL A 293 -0.52 2.78 -4.54
C VAL A 293 -0.94 2.04 -3.28
N ARG A 294 -2.19 2.23 -2.89
CA ARG A 294 -2.81 1.49 -1.78
C ARG A 294 -3.71 0.40 -2.33
N ILE A 295 -3.66 -0.75 -1.69
CA ILE A 295 -4.47 -1.93 -1.99
C ILE A 295 -5.46 -2.09 -0.85
N VAL A 296 -6.75 -1.86 -1.14
CA VAL A 296 -7.82 -1.82 -0.16
C VAL A 296 -8.77 -2.99 -0.42
N PRO A 297 -8.77 -4.04 0.41
CA PRO A 297 -9.73 -5.12 0.30
C PRO A 297 -11.15 -4.62 0.58
N LEU A 298 -12.09 -4.90 -0.32
CA LEU A 298 -13.52 -4.58 -0.18
C LEU A 298 -14.39 -5.81 0.06
N GLY A 299 -13.79 -6.99 0.00
CA GLY A 299 -14.43 -8.29 0.17
C GLY A 299 -13.50 -9.39 -0.33
N PRO A 300 -13.91 -10.66 -0.21
CA PRO A 300 -13.07 -11.77 -0.66
C PRO A 300 -12.78 -11.73 -2.17
N GLU A 301 -13.65 -11.14 -2.97
CA GLU A 301 -13.57 -11.11 -4.43
C GLU A 301 -13.54 -9.68 -5.01
N ARG A 302 -13.21 -8.68 -4.19
CA ARG A 302 -13.19 -7.29 -4.63
C ARG A 302 -12.11 -6.49 -3.91
N THR A 303 -11.30 -5.81 -4.70
CA THR A 303 -10.18 -4.98 -4.24
C THR A 303 -10.24 -3.61 -4.90
N ARG A 304 -9.95 -2.55 -4.15
CA ARG A 304 -9.76 -1.21 -4.70
C ARG A 304 -8.29 -0.86 -4.70
N LEU A 305 -7.82 -0.35 -5.84
CA LEU A 305 -6.54 0.34 -5.95
C LEU A 305 -6.76 1.84 -5.82
N VAL A 306 -5.91 2.49 -5.03
CA VAL A 306 -5.87 3.94 -4.89
C VAL A 306 -4.46 4.40 -5.20
N ALA A 307 -4.26 5.02 -6.35
CA ALA A 307 -2.95 5.49 -6.80
C ALA A 307 -2.88 7.01 -6.73
N GLU A 308 -1.76 7.51 -6.22
CA GLU A 308 -1.49 8.93 -6.04
C GLU A 308 -0.11 9.27 -6.58
N TRP A 309 0.00 10.42 -7.29
CA TRP A 309 1.26 10.92 -7.85
C TRP A 309 1.66 12.19 -7.12
N HIS A 310 2.91 12.19 -6.66
CA HIS A 310 3.49 13.20 -5.80
C HIS A 310 4.66 13.86 -6.52
N PHE A 311 4.64 15.18 -6.59
CA PHE A 311 5.62 15.98 -7.33
C PHE A 311 6.27 17.02 -6.44
N ALA A 312 7.47 17.43 -6.80
CA ALA A 312 8.11 18.58 -6.17
C ALA A 312 7.32 19.87 -6.49
N PRO A 313 7.22 20.82 -5.56
CA PRO A 313 6.53 22.09 -5.79
C PRO A 313 7.03 22.85 -7.03
N GLU A 314 8.32 22.81 -7.34
CA GLU A 314 8.93 23.41 -8.52
C GLU A 314 8.49 22.73 -9.83
N THR A 315 8.23 21.43 -9.80
CA THR A 315 7.66 20.70 -10.95
C THR A 315 6.23 21.19 -11.22
N LEU A 316 5.42 21.31 -10.17
CA LEU A 316 4.03 21.79 -10.28
C LEU A 316 3.94 23.25 -10.75
N ALA A 317 4.96 24.04 -10.47
CA ALA A 317 5.01 25.46 -10.88
C ALA A 317 5.43 25.67 -12.34
N GLN A 318 5.81 24.62 -13.07
CA GLN A 318 6.23 24.74 -14.46
C GLN A 318 5.06 25.10 -15.38
N PRO A 319 5.24 26.04 -16.31
CA PRO A 319 4.21 26.38 -17.30
C PRO A 319 3.82 25.16 -18.14
N GLY A 320 2.54 24.81 -18.17
CA GLY A 320 2.02 23.70 -18.97
C GLY A 320 2.23 22.32 -18.36
N PHE A 321 2.71 22.21 -17.11
CA PHE A 321 2.78 20.94 -16.41
C PHE A 321 1.37 20.34 -16.25
N ASP A 322 1.25 19.04 -16.50
CA ASP A 322 0.00 18.29 -16.40
C ASP A 322 0.25 16.94 -15.73
N ALA A 323 -0.10 16.86 -14.44
CA ALA A 323 0.05 15.65 -13.65
C ALA A 323 -0.73 14.44 -14.21
N ALA A 324 -1.86 14.67 -14.87
CA ALA A 324 -2.65 13.60 -15.47
C ALA A 324 -1.91 12.92 -16.62
N LYS A 325 -1.19 13.68 -17.45
CA LYS A 325 -0.35 13.12 -18.52
C LYS A 325 0.80 12.27 -17.99
N VAL A 326 1.42 12.70 -16.88
CA VAL A 326 2.46 11.90 -16.22
C VAL A 326 1.88 10.59 -15.71
N ALA A 327 0.67 10.64 -15.18
CA ALA A 327 -0.01 9.48 -14.62
C ALA A 327 -0.43 8.43 -15.67
N ASP A 328 -0.63 8.83 -16.94
CA ASP A 328 -1.24 7.98 -17.97
C ASP A 328 -0.47 6.68 -18.20
N PHE A 329 0.87 6.71 -18.23
CA PHE A 329 1.67 5.50 -18.40
C PHE A 329 1.39 4.45 -17.32
N ALA A 330 1.48 4.85 -16.05
CA ALA A 330 1.27 3.94 -14.95
C ALA A 330 -0.20 3.50 -14.82
N LYS A 331 -1.16 4.32 -15.22
CA LYS A 331 -2.59 3.97 -15.28
C LYS A 331 -2.83 2.84 -16.29
N ILE A 332 -2.21 2.92 -17.48
CA ILE A 332 -2.28 1.86 -18.50
C ILE A 332 -1.80 0.54 -17.89
N VAL A 333 -0.62 0.53 -17.28
CA VAL A 333 -0.04 -0.68 -16.67
C VAL A 333 -0.96 -1.24 -15.57
N MET A 334 -1.41 -0.41 -14.63
CA MET A 334 -2.30 -0.85 -13.54
C MET A 334 -3.67 -1.34 -14.04
N GLN A 335 -4.19 -0.80 -15.14
CA GLN A 335 -5.43 -1.29 -15.76
C GLN A 335 -5.22 -2.66 -16.41
N GLN A 336 -4.08 -2.88 -17.06
CA GLN A 336 -3.70 -4.17 -17.64
C GLN A 336 -3.52 -5.23 -16.53
N ASP A 337 -2.83 -4.91 -15.44
CA ASP A 337 -2.71 -5.75 -14.25
C ASP A 337 -4.07 -6.09 -13.63
N GLY A 338 -4.93 -5.08 -13.51
CA GLY A 338 -6.28 -5.27 -12.99
C GLY A 338 -7.09 -6.26 -13.84
N ALA A 339 -7.08 -6.08 -15.16
CA ALA A 339 -7.79 -6.98 -16.08
C ALA A 339 -7.22 -8.41 -16.05
N ALA A 340 -5.91 -8.57 -15.95
CA ALA A 340 -5.26 -9.87 -15.82
C ALA A 340 -5.56 -10.55 -14.48
N SER A 341 -5.55 -9.77 -13.37
CA SER A 341 -5.95 -10.24 -12.03
C SER A 341 -7.40 -10.75 -12.03
N GLU A 342 -8.32 -10.03 -12.64
CA GLU A 342 -9.72 -10.46 -12.78
C GLU A 342 -9.86 -11.72 -13.63
N MET A 343 -9.12 -11.81 -14.74
CA MET A 343 -9.11 -12.98 -15.61
C MET A 343 -8.62 -14.21 -14.84
N ASN A 344 -7.51 -14.08 -14.12
CA ASN A 344 -6.95 -15.15 -13.30
C ASN A 344 -7.93 -15.54 -12.19
N HIS A 345 -8.47 -14.58 -11.44
CA HIS A 345 -9.41 -14.84 -10.35
C HIS A 345 -10.67 -15.57 -10.83
N ARG A 346 -11.25 -15.18 -11.98
CA ARG A 346 -12.35 -15.93 -12.60
C ARG A 346 -11.97 -17.38 -12.96
N GLY A 347 -10.75 -17.59 -13.47
CA GLY A 347 -10.24 -18.93 -13.77
C GLY A 347 -10.09 -19.80 -12.52
N MET A 348 -9.60 -19.22 -11.43
CA MET A 348 -9.47 -19.89 -10.12
C MET A 348 -10.83 -20.34 -9.53
N ALA A 349 -11.93 -19.73 -9.91
CA ALA A 349 -13.28 -20.14 -9.49
C ALA A 349 -13.66 -21.52 -10.06
N SER A 350 -12.99 -22.02 -11.13
CA SER A 350 -13.25 -23.34 -11.72
C SER A 350 -13.20 -24.47 -10.68
N PRO A 351 -14.11 -25.45 -10.74
CA PRO A 351 -14.05 -26.64 -9.87
C PRO A 351 -12.74 -27.46 -10.04
N SER A 352 -12.06 -27.33 -11.16
CA SER A 352 -10.80 -28.03 -11.45
C SER A 352 -9.58 -27.37 -10.81
N PHE A 353 -9.68 -26.11 -10.36
CA PHE A 353 -8.60 -25.41 -9.69
C PHE A 353 -8.64 -25.68 -8.17
N THR A 354 -7.53 -26.10 -7.62
CA THR A 354 -7.35 -26.36 -6.17
C THR A 354 -6.28 -25.47 -5.57
N THR A 355 -5.14 -25.36 -6.23
CA THR A 355 -3.99 -24.52 -5.86
C THR A 355 -3.15 -24.25 -7.11
N ALA A 356 -2.36 -23.19 -7.08
CA ALA A 356 -1.35 -22.90 -8.11
C ALA A 356 -0.10 -23.77 -7.92
N ARG A 357 0.73 -23.86 -8.96
CA ARG A 357 2.10 -24.38 -8.90
C ARG A 357 3.04 -23.26 -9.30
N LEU A 358 3.82 -22.74 -8.35
CA LEU A 358 4.70 -21.62 -8.60
C LEU A 358 5.96 -22.06 -9.37
N MET A 359 6.42 -21.19 -10.26
CA MET A 359 7.66 -21.35 -11.01
C MET A 359 8.84 -20.73 -10.26
N PRO A 360 10.09 -21.05 -10.60
CA PRO A 360 11.26 -20.50 -9.90
C PRO A 360 11.35 -18.97 -9.89
N GLU A 361 10.82 -18.30 -10.90
CA GLU A 361 10.77 -16.83 -11.00
C GLU A 361 9.75 -16.20 -10.05
N GLU A 362 8.78 -16.96 -9.57
CA GLU A 362 7.69 -16.51 -8.69
C GLU A 362 8.07 -16.57 -7.20
N TYR A 363 9.38 -16.38 -6.89
CA TYR A 363 9.92 -16.45 -5.53
C TYR A 363 9.32 -15.39 -4.59
N GLU A 364 9.00 -14.20 -5.09
CA GLU A 364 8.33 -13.17 -4.28
C GLU A 364 6.87 -13.54 -4.00
N ILE A 365 6.16 -14.20 -4.91
CA ILE A 365 4.83 -14.76 -4.63
C ILE A 365 4.93 -15.81 -3.53
N HIS A 366 5.91 -16.72 -3.63
CA HIS A 366 6.13 -17.73 -2.58
C HIS A 366 6.40 -17.08 -1.23
N ARG A 367 7.26 -16.07 -1.17
CA ARG A 367 7.56 -15.30 0.04
C ARG A 367 6.32 -14.62 0.59
N PHE A 368 5.51 -14.01 -0.27
CA PHE A 368 4.24 -13.39 0.11
C PHE A 368 3.26 -14.43 0.70
N HIS A 369 3.13 -15.61 0.07
CA HIS A 369 2.27 -16.68 0.59
C HIS A 369 2.71 -17.16 1.97
N GLN A 370 4.01 -17.34 2.19
CA GLN A 370 4.56 -17.73 3.50
C GLN A 370 4.27 -16.64 4.54
N TRP A 371 4.43 -15.38 4.17
CA TRP A 371 4.10 -14.25 5.04
C TRP A 371 2.60 -14.25 5.39
N VAL A 372 1.69 -14.40 4.43
CA VAL A 372 0.24 -14.47 4.68
C VAL A 372 -0.09 -15.58 5.68
N LEU A 373 0.48 -16.77 5.49
CA LEU A 373 0.24 -17.92 6.37
C LEU A 373 0.77 -17.66 7.79
N SER A 374 1.97 -17.12 7.92
CA SER A 374 2.58 -16.80 9.22
C SER A 374 1.78 -15.75 10.01
N GLU A 375 1.26 -14.73 9.33
CA GLU A 375 0.46 -13.68 9.96
C GLU A 375 -0.95 -14.16 10.40
N MET A 376 -1.43 -15.24 9.81
CA MET A 376 -2.71 -15.86 10.17
C MET A 376 -2.58 -16.88 11.33
N GLU A 377 -1.37 -17.25 11.71
CA GLU A 377 -1.18 -18.11 12.89
C GLU A 377 -1.58 -17.37 14.18
N PRO A 378 -2.15 -18.08 15.16
CA PRO A 378 -2.42 -17.49 16.46
C PRO A 378 -1.13 -16.95 17.07
N ALA A 379 -1.17 -15.74 17.66
CA ALA A 379 -0.06 -15.23 18.44
C ALA A 379 0.25 -16.23 19.57
N GLN A 380 1.48 -16.73 19.61
CA GLN A 380 1.96 -17.65 20.65
C GLN A 380 2.01 -16.98 22.01
#